data_f85ec4712356952dd00028de1662152d
#
_entry.id   f85ec4712356952dd00028de1662152d
#
_cell.length_a   1.000
_cell.length_b   1.000
_cell.length_c   1.000
_cell.angle_alpha   90.00
_cell.angle_beta   90.00
_cell.angle_gamma   90.00
#
_symmetry.space_group_name_H-M   'P 1'
#
loop_
_entity.id
_entity.type
_entity.pdbx_description
1 polymer ?
#
loop_
_entity_poly.entity_id
_entity_poly.type
_entity_poly.pdbx_seq_one_letter_code
_entity_poly.pdbx_strand_id
1 'polypeptide(L)'
;VCYFMQSMLIILANRYTSAGCATALQNTSPIYIICLSALYLKHKPLKREIVTCACMLLGICLTLVGSIGGGFWGNILALISAFFYAGVFFFSNRPDANPFESLVLGNGLFVLLLPVLLADPHVQAGQPSNWLIVLACSLLSGTVAWLFFAYSIRYVSALQANFITMTEPIMSPL
;
A
#
# COMPACT_ATOMS: atom_id res chain seq x y z
N VAL A 1 -5.34 -6.26 10.27
CA VAL A 1 -6.40 -5.28 9.98
C VAL A 1 -5.87 -4.20 9.04
N CYS A 2 -4.77 -3.48 9.35
CA CYS A 2 -4.23 -2.40 8.50
C CYS A 2 -3.95 -2.86 7.07
N TYR A 3 -3.33 -4.01 6.88
CA TYR A 3 -3.04 -4.59 5.57
C TYR A 3 -4.33 -4.83 4.75
N PHE A 4 -5.34 -5.44 5.37
CA PHE A 4 -6.62 -5.68 4.73
C PHE A 4 -7.34 -4.38 4.34
N MET A 5 -7.42 -3.42 5.28
CA MET A 5 -8.06 -2.13 5.03
C MET A 5 -7.37 -1.33 3.92
N GLN A 6 -6.04 -1.28 3.94
CA GLN A 6 -5.25 -0.63 2.90
C GLN A 6 -5.55 -1.22 1.53
N SER A 7 -5.52 -2.56 1.39
CA SER A 7 -5.74 -3.23 0.11
C SER A 7 -7.18 -3.05 -0.38
N MET A 8 -8.18 -3.11 0.50
CA MET A 8 -9.57 -2.85 0.14
C MET A 8 -9.78 -1.42 -0.36
N LEU A 9 -9.24 -0.45 0.37
CA LEU A 9 -9.42 0.96 0.06
C LEU A 9 -8.74 1.35 -1.26
N ILE A 10 -7.54 0.80 -1.56
CA ILE A 10 -6.87 1.09 -2.82
C ILE A 10 -7.60 0.46 -4.03
N ILE A 11 -8.17 -0.74 -3.88
CA ILE A 11 -8.98 -1.38 -4.92
C ILE A 11 -10.24 -0.53 -5.18
N LEU A 12 -10.91 -0.07 -4.13
CA LEU A 12 -12.07 0.81 -4.26
C LEU A 12 -11.68 2.17 -4.86
N ALA A 13 -10.55 2.75 -4.46
CA ALA A 13 -10.05 4.00 -5.02
C ALA A 13 -9.84 3.89 -6.54
N ASN A 14 -9.27 2.78 -7.01
CA ASN A 14 -9.03 2.53 -8.43
C ASN A 14 -10.32 2.42 -9.28
N ARG A 15 -11.48 2.23 -8.66
CA ARG A 15 -12.78 2.29 -9.35
C ARG A 15 -13.25 3.72 -9.62
N TYR A 16 -12.83 4.67 -8.79
CA TYR A 16 -13.31 6.06 -8.81
C TYR A 16 -12.26 7.06 -9.29
N THR A 17 -10.98 6.65 -9.34
CA THR A 17 -9.88 7.48 -9.86
C THR A 17 -8.93 6.65 -10.71
N SER A 18 -8.01 7.30 -11.44
CA SER A 18 -7.00 6.56 -12.21
C SER A 18 -6.01 5.84 -11.28
N ALA A 19 -5.54 4.67 -11.71
CA ALA A 19 -4.58 3.88 -10.94
C ALA A 19 -3.30 4.68 -10.61
N GLY A 20 -2.84 5.53 -11.54
CA GLY A 20 -1.70 6.40 -11.31
C GLY A 20 -1.94 7.44 -10.21
N CYS A 21 -3.13 8.09 -10.19
CA CYS A 21 -3.52 8.99 -9.11
C CYS A 21 -3.63 8.28 -7.77
N ALA A 22 -4.28 7.13 -7.72
CA ALA A 22 -4.45 6.37 -6.50
C ALA A 22 -3.09 5.96 -5.90
N THR A 23 -2.16 5.46 -6.75
CA THR A 23 -0.81 5.08 -6.33
C THR A 23 0.02 6.30 -5.89
N ALA A 24 -0.07 7.43 -6.63
CA ALA A 24 0.61 8.67 -6.23
C ALA A 24 0.13 9.17 -4.86
N LEU A 25 -1.19 9.14 -4.60
CA LEU A 25 -1.75 9.51 -3.30
C LEU A 25 -1.38 8.53 -2.20
N GLN A 26 -1.29 7.23 -2.50
CA GLN A 26 -0.82 6.23 -1.54
C GLN A 26 0.64 6.48 -1.12
N ASN A 27 1.45 7.04 -2.00
CA ASN A 27 2.83 7.42 -1.69
C ASN A 27 2.96 8.62 -0.73
N THR A 28 1.85 9.19 -0.22
CA THR A 28 1.87 10.12 0.93
C THR A 28 2.12 9.40 2.27
N SER A 29 2.16 8.08 2.28
CA SER A 29 2.35 7.26 3.50
C SER A 29 3.53 7.63 4.40
N PRO A 30 4.73 8.12 3.94
CA PRO A 30 5.80 8.55 4.83
C PRO A 30 5.40 9.67 5.78
N ILE A 31 4.52 10.56 5.34
CA ILE A 31 4.02 11.66 6.17
C ILE A 31 3.28 11.08 7.37
N TYR A 32 2.41 10.09 7.13
CA TYR A 32 1.67 9.41 8.19
C TYR A 32 2.60 8.61 9.11
N ILE A 33 3.68 7.98 8.57
CA ILE A 33 4.69 7.29 9.38
C ILE A 33 5.40 8.27 10.32
N ILE A 34 5.80 9.44 9.83
CA ILE A 34 6.43 10.48 10.65
C ILE A 34 5.46 10.96 11.72
N CYS A 35 4.20 11.23 11.37
CA CYS A 35 3.18 11.63 12.33
C CYS A 35 2.95 10.54 13.40
N LEU A 36 2.83 9.28 13.00
CA LEU A 36 2.68 8.16 13.93
C LEU A 36 3.91 8.00 14.82
N SER A 37 5.11 8.13 14.26
CA SER A 37 6.37 8.06 15.01
C SER A 37 6.49 9.20 16.01
N ALA A 38 6.10 10.41 15.63
CA ALA A 38 6.10 11.56 16.54
C ALA A 38 5.10 11.42 17.69
N LEU A 39 3.89 10.89 17.39
CA LEU A 39 2.82 10.70 18.37
C LEU A 39 3.11 9.55 19.36
N TYR A 40 3.52 8.38 18.84
CA TYR A 40 3.66 7.16 19.65
C TYR A 40 5.06 6.99 20.25
N LEU A 41 6.12 7.32 19.49
CA LEU A 41 7.50 7.15 19.93
C LEU A 41 8.10 8.44 20.49
N LYS A 42 7.37 9.58 20.42
CA LYS A 42 7.87 10.92 20.80
C LYS A 42 9.21 11.24 20.12
N HIS A 43 9.48 10.61 18.98
CA HIS A 43 10.69 10.80 18.21
C HIS A 43 10.54 12.08 17.37
N LYS A 44 11.48 13.02 17.55
CA LYS A 44 11.51 14.24 16.74
C LYS A 44 11.99 13.88 15.34
N PRO A 45 11.23 14.23 14.29
CA PRO A 45 11.67 13.95 12.92
C PRO A 45 12.99 14.67 12.61
N LEU A 46 13.88 13.97 11.93
CA LEU A 46 15.13 14.59 11.46
C LEU A 46 14.83 15.60 10.34
N LYS A 47 15.62 16.66 10.26
CA LYS A 47 15.49 17.66 9.18
C LYS A 47 15.51 17.03 7.79
N ARG A 48 16.31 15.97 7.60
CA ARG A 48 16.38 15.22 6.33
C ARG A 48 15.06 14.56 5.99
N GLU A 49 14.37 13.96 6.94
CA GLU A 49 13.06 13.31 6.76
C GLU A 49 12.00 14.32 6.34
N ILE A 50 12.00 15.50 6.97
CA ILE A 50 11.09 16.60 6.63
C ILE A 50 11.33 17.09 5.20
N VAL A 51 12.59 17.28 4.80
CA VAL A 51 12.93 17.73 3.43
C VAL A 51 12.50 16.67 2.41
N THR A 52 12.77 15.41 2.67
CA THR A 52 12.36 14.31 1.76
C THR A 52 10.83 14.26 1.60
N CYS A 53 10.09 14.41 2.70
CA CYS A 53 8.62 14.48 2.62
C CYS A 53 8.13 15.70 1.84
N ALA A 54 8.77 16.85 2.01
CA ALA A 54 8.42 18.06 1.25
C ALA A 54 8.65 17.86 -0.26
N CYS A 55 9.77 17.27 -0.65
CA CYS A 55 10.04 16.94 -2.05
C CYS A 55 9.02 15.94 -2.61
N MET A 56 8.63 14.93 -1.83
CA MET A 56 7.59 13.98 -2.22
C MET A 56 6.23 14.64 -2.41
N LEU A 57 5.83 15.51 -1.48
CA LEU A 57 4.59 16.26 -1.62
C LEU A 57 4.56 17.10 -2.89
N LEU A 58 5.68 17.76 -3.22
CA LEU A 58 5.79 18.51 -4.48
C LEU A 58 5.60 17.58 -5.70
N GLY A 59 6.25 16.41 -5.71
CA GLY A 59 6.07 15.42 -6.77
C GLY A 59 4.62 14.96 -6.92
N ILE A 60 3.95 14.67 -5.81
CA ILE A 60 2.53 14.28 -5.78
C ILE A 60 1.63 15.41 -6.29
N CYS A 61 1.87 16.65 -5.85
CA CYS A 61 1.13 17.81 -6.34
C CYS A 61 1.27 17.98 -7.86
N LEU A 62 2.48 17.81 -8.40
CA LEU A 62 2.71 17.86 -9.84
C LEU A 62 1.95 16.75 -10.59
N THR A 63 1.95 15.54 -10.04
CA THR A 63 1.21 14.40 -10.62
C THR A 63 -0.30 14.65 -10.59
N LEU A 64 -0.81 15.21 -9.51
CA LEU A 64 -2.24 15.52 -9.37
C LEU A 64 -2.68 16.64 -10.32
N VAL A 65 -1.86 17.65 -10.53
CA VAL A 65 -2.15 18.72 -11.51
C VAL A 65 -2.25 18.18 -12.93
N GLY A 66 -1.43 17.17 -13.26
CA GLY A 66 -1.49 16.49 -14.56
C GLY A 66 -2.69 15.54 -14.74
N SER A 67 -3.35 15.15 -13.67
CA SER A 67 -4.43 14.16 -13.66
C SER A 67 -5.78 14.71 -13.17
N ILE A 68 -6.12 15.95 -13.56
CA ILE A 68 -7.37 16.67 -13.20
C ILE A 68 -8.65 15.98 -13.78
N GLY A 69 -8.79 14.69 -13.62
CA GLY A 69 -9.95 13.92 -14.06
C GLY A 69 -10.33 12.80 -13.09
N GLY A 70 -9.55 12.61 -12.04
CA GLY A 70 -9.82 11.59 -11.02
C GLY A 70 -11.00 12.00 -10.13
N GLY A 71 -11.92 11.07 -9.87
CA GLY A 71 -13.05 11.31 -8.99
C GLY A 71 -12.60 11.69 -7.57
N PHE A 72 -13.18 12.72 -7.02
CA PHE A 72 -12.92 13.23 -5.67
C PHE A 72 -12.97 12.11 -4.59
N TRP A 73 -13.96 11.23 -4.68
CA TRP A 73 -14.13 10.10 -3.78
C TRP A 73 -12.98 9.09 -3.86
N GLY A 74 -12.49 8.81 -5.09
CA GLY A 74 -11.34 7.94 -5.28
C GLY A 74 -10.08 8.48 -4.63
N ASN A 75 -9.86 9.79 -4.71
CA ASN A 75 -8.70 10.45 -4.11
C ASN A 75 -8.77 10.42 -2.57
N ILE A 76 -9.95 10.61 -1.97
CA ILE A 76 -10.13 10.46 -0.51
C ILE A 76 -9.85 9.02 -0.08
N LEU A 77 -10.39 8.03 -0.79
CA LEU A 77 -10.17 6.61 -0.48
C LEU A 77 -8.67 6.26 -0.58
N ALA A 78 -7.96 6.79 -1.57
CA ALA A 78 -6.53 6.59 -1.72
C ALA A 78 -5.72 7.20 -0.56
N LEU A 79 -6.07 8.41 -0.10
CA LEU A 79 -5.43 9.02 1.07
C LEU A 79 -5.68 8.23 2.37
N ILE A 80 -6.90 7.73 2.57
CA ILE A 80 -7.21 6.87 3.72
C ILE A 80 -6.43 5.55 3.61
N SER A 81 -6.32 4.99 2.41
CA SER A 81 -5.48 3.81 2.14
C SER A 81 -4.01 4.07 2.51
N ALA A 82 -3.47 5.25 2.18
CA ALA A 82 -2.10 5.65 2.54
C ALA A 82 -1.88 5.67 4.06
N PHE A 83 -2.87 6.09 4.83
CA PHE A 83 -2.81 6.05 6.30
C PHE A 83 -2.70 4.60 6.82
N PHE A 84 -3.53 3.69 6.32
CA PHE A 84 -3.45 2.27 6.70
C PHE A 84 -2.16 1.62 6.19
N TYR A 85 -1.67 2.03 5.02
CA TYR A 85 -0.38 1.57 4.48
C TYR A 85 0.78 1.99 5.38
N ALA A 86 0.80 3.25 5.84
CA ALA A 86 1.74 3.71 6.85
C ALA A 86 1.65 2.89 8.15
N GLY A 87 0.44 2.52 8.56
CA GLY A 87 0.20 1.65 9.70
C GLY A 87 0.83 0.26 9.54
N VAL A 88 0.80 -0.31 8.35
CA VAL A 88 1.48 -1.60 8.08
C VAL A 88 2.97 -1.49 8.38
N PHE A 89 3.66 -0.48 7.85
CA PHE A 89 5.10 -0.29 8.12
C PHE A 89 5.39 0.01 9.59
N PHE A 90 4.61 0.90 10.18
CA PHE A 90 4.82 1.34 11.55
C PHE A 90 4.64 0.20 12.56
N PHE A 91 3.56 -0.56 12.44
CA PHE A 91 3.29 -1.68 13.35
C PHE A 91 4.18 -2.89 13.08
N SER A 92 4.54 -3.16 11.82
CA SER A 92 5.44 -4.28 11.48
C SER A 92 6.88 -4.05 11.96
N ASN A 93 7.29 -2.81 12.18
CA ASN A 93 8.63 -2.47 12.67
C ASN A 93 8.75 -2.51 14.21
N ARG A 94 7.68 -2.84 14.93
CA ARG A 94 7.70 -2.97 16.39
C ARG A 94 8.45 -4.23 16.81
N PRO A 95 9.23 -4.18 17.90
CA PRO A 95 9.98 -5.35 18.40
C PRO A 95 9.09 -6.53 18.78
N ASP A 96 7.86 -6.24 19.23
CA ASP A 96 6.86 -7.26 19.62
C ASP A 96 5.97 -7.70 18.43
N ALA A 97 6.19 -7.14 17.25
CA ALA A 97 5.38 -7.47 16.08
C ALA A 97 5.90 -8.72 15.38
N ASN A 98 4.98 -9.54 14.94
CA ASN A 98 5.26 -10.64 14.03
C ASN A 98 4.74 -10.29 12.63
N PRO A 99 5.56 -9.69 11.74
CA PRO A 99 5.13 -9.23 10.42
C PRO A 99 4.55 -10.37 9.59
N PHE A 100 5.10 -11.58 9.75
CA PHE A 100 4.65 -12.77 9.05
C PHE A 100 3.21 -13.17 9.46
N GLU A 101 2.91 -13.24 10.75
CA GLU A 101 1.56 -13.54 11.23
C GLU A 101 0.55 -12.46 10.79
N SER A 102 0.98 -11.20 10.80
CA SER A 102 0.14 -10.09 10.36
C SER A 102 -0.22 -10.19 8.87
N LEU A 103 0.71 -10.67 8.03
CA LEU A 103 0.48 -10.92 6.61
C LEU A 103 -0.47 -12.11 6.40
N VAL A 104 -0.24 -13.21 7.11
CA VAL A 104 -1.10 -14.41 7.01
C VAL A 104 -2.53 -14.08 7.42
N LEU A 105 -2.71 -13.40 8.55
CA LEU A 105 -4.03 -12.97 9.01
C LEU A 105 -4.67 -11.96 8.06
N GLY A 106 -3.89 -11.01 7.54
CA GLY A 106 -4.39 -10.01 6.58
C GLY A 106 -4.88 -10.64 5.28
N ASN A 107 -4.11 -11.59 4.73
CA ASN A 107 -4.53 -12.35 3.54
C ASN A 107 -5.68 -13.32 3.86
N GLY A 108 -5.69 -13.92 5.04
CA GLY A 108 -6.79 -14.78 5.49
C GLY A 108 -8.15 -14.06 5.51
N LEU A 109 -8.16 -12.77 5.87
CA LEU A 109 -9.38 -11.97 5.82
C LEU A 109 -9.94 -11.81 4.38
N PHE A 110 -9.07 -11.81 3.34
CA PHE A 110 -9.54 -11.79 1.96
C PHE A 110 -10.24 -13.09 1.56
N VAL A 111 -9.87 -14.22 2.14
CA VAL A 111 -10.54 -15.51 1.88
C VAL A 111 -12.01 -15.45 2.32
N LEU A 112 -12.33 -14.69 3.37
CA LEU A 112 -13.72 -14.50 3.81
C LEU A 112 -14.57 -13.72 2.79
N LEU A 113 -13.94 -12.94 1.91
CA LEU A 113 -14.61 -12.22 0.83
C LEU A 113 -14.73 -13.06 -0.45
N LEU A 114 -14.06 -14.21 -0.53
CA LEU A 114 -14.08 -15.08 -1.69
C LEU A 114 -15.49 -15.47 -2.13
N PRO A 115 -16.44 -15.84 -1.24
CA PRO A 115 -17.81 -16.16 -1.64
C PRO A 115 -18.52 -15.00 -2.34
N VAL A 116 -18.28 -13.77 -1.87
CA VAL A 116 -18.87 -12.56 -2.45
C VAL A 116 -18.29 -12.27 -3.84
N LEU A 117 -16.99 -12.48 -4.02
CA LEU A 117 -16.30 -12.32 -5.30
C LEU A 117 -16.73 -13.39 -6.30
N LEU A 118 -16.91 -14.65 -5.86
CA LEU A 118 -17.35 -15.74 -6.70
C LEU A 118 -18.83 -15.64 -7.10
N ALA A 119 -19.64 -14.90 -6.34
CA ALA A 119 -21.04 -14.62 -6.68
C ALA A 119 -21.19 -13.59 -7.80
N ASP A 120 -20.13 -12.83 -8.14
CA ASP A 120 -20.15 -11.85 -9.21
C ASP A 120 -20.07 -12.55 -10.58
N PRO A 121 -21.07 -12.41 -11.47
CA PRO A 121 -21.09 -13.04 -12.79
C PRO A 121 -19.90 -12.65 -13.67
N HIS A 122 -19.33 -11.46 -13.48
CA HIS A 122 -18.18 -10.97 -14.23
C HIS A 122 -16.89 -11.72 -13.91
N VAL A 123 -16.77 -12.27 -12.70
CA VAL A 123 -15.61 -13.07 -12.27
C VAL A 123 -15.67 -14.48 -12.85
N GLN A 124 -16.87 -15.03 -13.07
CA GLN A 124 -17.06 -16.40 -13.58
C GLN A 124 -16.75 -16.54 -15.07
N ALA A 125 -16.69 -15.45 -15.83
CA ALA A 125 -16.49 -15.48 -17.29
C ALA A 125 -15.03 -15.71 -17.73
N GLY A 126 -14.09 -15.93 -16.79
CA GLY A 126 -12.68 -16.15 -17.10
C GLY A 126 -12.40 -17.55 -17.64
N GLN A 127 -11.57 -17.66 -18.70
CA GLN A 127 -11.08 -18.95 -19.16
C GLN A 127 -10.18 -19.62 -18.10
N PRO A 128 -10.22 -20.96 -17.95
CA PRO A 128 -9.41 -21.67 -16.94
C PRO A 128 -7.90 -21.42 -17.05
N SER A 129 -7.38 -21.20 -18.27
CA SER A 129 -5.97 -20.85 -18.50
C SER A 129 -5.57 -19.52 -17.85
N ASN A 130 -6.48 -18.55 -17.80
CA ASN A 130 -6.21 -17.25 -17.20
C ASN A 130 -6.06 -17.35 -15.67
N TRP A 131 -6.74 -18.29 -15.04
CA TRP A 131 -6.64 -18.53 -13.59
C TRP A 131 -5.25 -19.05 -13.19
N LEU A 132 -4.60 -19.87 -14.03
CA LEU A 132 -3.22 -20.32 -13.80
C LEU A 132 -2.25 -19.15 -13.84
N ILE A 133 -2.40 -18.25 -14.80
CA ILE A 133 -1.56 -17.04 -14.90
C ILE A 133 -1.77 -16.13 -13.69
N VAL A 134 -3.02 -15.90 -13.30
CA VAL A 134 -3.36 -15.08 -12.11
C VAL A 134 -2.77 -15.72 -10.84
N LEU A 135 -2.87 -17.04 -10.69
CA LEU A 135 -2.26 -17.76 -9.56
C LEU A 135 -0.74 -17.62 -9.56
N ALA A 136 -0.08 -17.82 -10.70
CA ALA A 136 1.38 -17.68 -10.80
C ALA A 136 1.84 -16.24 -10.49
N CYS A 137 1.15 -15.25 -11.06
CA CYS A 137 1.45 -13.83 -10.77
C CYS A 137 1.22 -13.48 -9.30
N SER A 138 0.13 -13.94 -8.69
CA SER A 138 -0.16 -13.65 -7.27
C SER A 138 0.79 -14.36 -6.31
N LEU A 139 1.27 -15.55 -6.64
CA LEU A 139 2.29 -16.24 -5.86
C LEU A 139 3.64 -15.52 -5.94
N LEU A 140 4.07 -15.13 -7.15
CA LEU A 140 5.37 -14.49 -7.35
C LEU A 140 5.38 -13.05 -6.81
N SER A 141 4.46 -12.20 -7.26
CA SER A 141 4.45 -10.79 -6.89
C SER A 141 3.82 -10.53 -5.52
N GLY A 142 2.76 -11.27 -5.18
CA GLY A 142 2.08 -11.12 -3.91
C GLY A 142 2.81 -11.81 -2.75
N THR A 143 2.98 -13.12 -2.82
CA THR A 143 3.48 -13.88 -1.67
C THR A 143 4.98 -13.70 -1.48
N VAL A 144 5.78 -13.87 -2.52
CA VAL A 144 7.25 -13.83 -2.41
C VAL A 144 7.73 -12.43 -2.04
N ALA A 145 7.20 -11.38 -2.68
CA ALA A 145 7.56 -10.00 -2.38
C ALA A 145 7.23 -9.63 -0.93
N TRP A 146 6.07 -10.02 -0.42
CA TRP A 146 5.67 -9.74 0.95
C TRP A 146 6.42 -10.57 1.99
N LEU A 147 6.89 -11.78 1.65
CA LEU A 147 7.78 -12.55 2.52
C LEU A 147 9.14 -11.86 2.67
N PHE A 148 9.72 -11.37 1.56
CA PHE A 148 10.95 -10.57 1.62
C PHE A 148 10.74 -9.29 2.41
N PHE A 149 9.61 -8.61 2.24
CA PHE A 149 9.26 -7.46 3.04
C PHE A 149 9.21 -7.80 4.53
N ALA A 150 8.49 -8.86 4.92
CA ALA A 150 8.35 -9.27 6.32
C ALA A 150 9.69 -9.64 6.96
N TYR A 151 10.62 -10.18 6.17
CA TYR A 151 11.98 -10.45 6.62
C TYR A 151 12.79 -9.16 6.77
N SER A 152 12.76 -8.30 5.76
CA SER A 152 13.58 -7.09 5.68
C SER A 152 13.18 -6.00 6.69
N ILE A 153 11.88 -5.87 7.01
CA ILE A 153 11.36 -4.80 7.89
C ILE A 153 11.94 -4.87 9.31
N ARG A 154 12.51 -6.00 9.71
CA ARG A 154 13.17 -6.18 11.00
C ARG A 154 14.54 -5.49 11.07
N TYR A 155 15.18 -5.24 9.93
CA TYR A 155 16.54 -4.70 9.83
C TYR A 155 16.60 -3.23 9.46
N VAL A 156 15.48 -2.65 9.03
CA VAL A 156 15.39 -1.25 8.59
C VAL A 156 14.28 -0.53 9.34
N SER A 157 14.38 0.79 9.45
CA SER A 157 13.29 1.58 10.05
C SER A 157 12.05 1.58 9.14
N ALA A 158 10.86 1.76 9.74
CA ALA A 158 9.59 1.82 9.01
C ALA A 158 9.62 2.86 7.87
N LEU A 159 10.24 4.01 8.14
CA LEU A 159 10.36 5.09 7.16
C LEU A 159 11.31 4.72 6.01
N GLN A 160 12.46 4.10 6.31
CA GLN A 160 13.40 3.62 5.28
C GLN A 160 12.78 2.55 4.40
N ALA A 161 12.09 1.57 5.00
CA ALA A 161 11.38 0.54 4.24
C ALA A 161 10.33 1.15 3.31
N ASN A 162 9.57 2.14 3.78
CA ASN A 162 8.58 2.82 2.97
C ASN A 162 9.21 3.63 1.82
N PHE A 163 10.35 4.28 2.03
CA PHE A 163 11.09 4.98 0.96
C PHE A 163 11.61 4.02 -0.13
N ILE A 164 12.04 2.83 0.25
CA ILE A 164 12.46 1.80 -0.72
C ILE A 164 11.28 1.37 -1.58
N THR A 165 10.10 1.15 -1.00
CA THR A 165 8.92 0.76 -1.78
C THR A 165 8.44 1.87 -2.73
N MET A 166 8.78 3.12 -2.48
CA MET A 166 8.46 4.24 -3.39
C MET A 166 9.28 4.25 -4.68
N THR A 167 10.28 3.40 -4.83
CA THR A 167 10.95 3.19 -6.13
C THR A 167 10.06 2.41 -7.10
N GLU A 168 9.05 1.67 -6.61
CA GLU A 168 8.13 0.86 -7.42
C GLU A 168 7.41 1.66 -8.51
N PRO A 169 6.80 2.82 -8.25
CA PRO A 169 6.15 3.62 -9.29
C PRO A 169 7.10 4.13 -10.38
N ILE A 170 8.39 4.25 -10.07
CA ILE A 170 9.42 4.68 -11.02
C ILE A 170 9.83 3.51 -11.92
N MET A 171 9.90 2.31 -11.35
CA MET A 171 10.31 1.09 -12.06
C MET A 171 9.15 0.46 -12.86
N SER A 172 7.91 0.69 -12.45
CA SER A 172 6.72 0.07 -13.05
C SER A 172 6.48 0.43 -14.52
N PRO A 173 6.78 1.64 -15.04
CA PRO A 173 6.61 1.97 -16.46
C PRO A 173 7.77 1.53 -17.35
N LEU A 174 8.86 0.98 -16.80
CA LEU A 174 10.01 0.45 -17.55
C LEU A 174 9.83 -1.03 -17.87
#